data_162bb428707004870f27ff4c48c4752c
#
_entry.id   162bb428707004870f27ff4c48c4752c
#
_cell.length_a   1.000
_cell.length_b   1.000
_cell.length_c   1.000
_cell.angle_alpha   90.00
_cell.angle_beta   90.00
_cell.angle_gamma   90.00
#
_symmetry.space_group_name_H-M   'P 1'
#
loop_
_entity.id
_entity.type
_entity.pdbx_description
1 polymer ?
#
loop_
_entity_poly.entity_id
_entity_poly.type
_entity_poly.pdbx_seq_one_letter_code
_entity_poly.pdbx_strand_id
1 'polypeptide(L)'
;LISIFPSVVCYWYRYSHDGVSIETATDHDSIGGHFLSMLTGKEPSKDDARCLDVSLILYAEHGFNASTFTARTCASTLSDLHSCITGAIGTLRGPLHGGANEAAMEMIEKFSSREEANAGVKKMLEAKEKIMGFGHAVYSTEDPRSDIIKSWAKKLSEQNGDCLLYTSDAADDVIS
;
A
#
# COMPACT_ATOMS: atom_id res chain seq x y z
N LEU A 1 -2.70 9.34 -17.14
CA LEU A 1 -2.60 8.02 -16.47
C LEU A 1 -3.11 8.11 -15.03
N ILE A 2 -2.55 8.96 -14.17
CA ILE A 2 -2.95 9.07 -12.75
C ILE A 2 -4.47 9.21 -12.59
N SER A 3 -5.13 10.01 -13.41
CA SER A 3 -6.58 10.20 -13.37
C SER A 3 -7.42 9.00 -13.83
N ILE A 4 -6.85 8.10 -14.63
CA ILE A 4 -7.55 6.94 -15.18
C ILE A 4 -7.38 5.70 -14.30
N PHE A 5 -6.23 5.55 -13.63
CA PHE A 5 -5.94 4.36 -12.84
C PHE A 5 -6.99 4.06 -11.77
N PRO A 6 -7.48 5.01 -10.97
CA PRO A 6 -8.53 4.74 -9.99
C PRO A 6 -9.77 4.09 -10.62
N SER A 7 -10.26 4.67 -11.72
CA SER A 7 -11.44 4.17 -12.42
C SER A 7 -11.24 2.76 -13.00
N VAL A 8 -10.09 2.52 -13.66
CA VAL A 8 -9.79 1.21 -14.25
C VAL A 8 -9.64 0.13 -13.18
N VAL A 9 -8.88 0.42 -12.12
CA VAL A 9 -8.61 -0.56 -11.05
C VAL A 9 -9.87 -0.88 -10.28
N CYS A 10 -10.65 0.13 -9.86
CA CYS A 10 -11.88 -0.09 -9.11
C CYS A 10 -12.96 -0.79 -9.94
N TYR A 11 -13.12 -0.41 -11.22
CA TYR A 11 -14.06 -1.09 -12.11
C TYR A 11 -13.68 -2.56 -12.28
N TRP A 12 -12.40 -2.85 -12.59
CA TRP A 12 -11.92 -4.21 -12.74
C TRP A 12 -12.11 -5.03 -11.47
N TYR A 13 -11.75 -4.48 -10.31
CA TYR A 13 -11.89 -5.14 -9.03
C TYR A 13 -13.35 -5.50 -8.73
N ARG A 14 -14.24 -4.52 -8.78
CA ARG A 14 -15.67 -4.70 -8.50
C ARG A 14 -16.32 -5.68 -9.47
N TYR A 15 -15.97 -5.60 -10.74
CA TYR A 15 -16.48 -6.53 -11.75
C TYR A 15 -15.97 -7.96 -11.53
N SER A 16 -14.67 -8.12 -11.28
CA SER A 16 -14.04 -9.44 -11.19
C SER A 16 -14.33 -10.17 -9.88
N HIS A 17 -14.49 -9.45 -8.77
CA HIS A 17 -14.67 -10.04 -7.44
C HIS A 17 -16.14 -10.03 -7.00
N ASP A 18 -16.85 -8.94 -7.27
CA ASP A 18 -18.23 -8.77 -6.83
C ASP A 18 -19.26 -9.03 -7.94
N GLY A 19 -18.82 -9.14 -9.20
CA GLY A 19 -19.71 -9.26 -10.38
C GLY A 19 -20.51 -7.99 -10.67
N VAL A 20 -20.08 -6.83 -10.14
CA VAL A 20 -20.80 -5.56 -10.22
C VAL A 20 -20.12 -4.60 -11.19
N SER A 21 -20.89 -4.07 -12.16
CA SER A 21 -20.46 -2.91 -12.96
C SER A 21 -20.74 -1.63 -12.18
N ILE A 22 -19.73 -0.77 -12.06
CA ILE A 22 -19.83 0.49 -11.31
C ILE A 22 -19.77 1.69 -12.24
N GLU A 23 -20.39 2.81 -11.82
CA GLU A 23 -20.14 4.12 -12.42
C GLU A 23 -18.75 4.60 -12.01
N THR A 24 -17.99 5.12 -12.97
CA THR A 24 -16.60 5.56 -12.74
C THR A 24 -16.45 7.08 -12.65
N ALA A 25 -17.55 7.82 -12.77
CA ALA A 25 -17.58 9.25 -12.50
C ALA A 25 -18.03 9.51 -11.05
N THR A 26 -17.35 10.38 -10.35
CA THR A 26 -17.72 10.84 -9.00
C THR A 26 -17.48 12.34 -8.88
N ASP A 27 -18.12 12.99 -7.91
CA ASP A 27 -17.98 14.43 -7.63
C ASP A 27 -16.91 14.74 -6.58
N HIS A 28 -15.97 13.80 -6.33
CA HIS A 28 -14.89 14.00 -5.36
C HIS A 28 -13.78 14.90 -5.88
N ASP A 29 -13.35 15.84 -5.03
CA ASP A 29 -12.24 16.76 -5.33
C ASP A 29 -10.85 16.11 -5.19
N SER A 30 -10.78 14.89 -4.64
CA SER A 30 -9.52 14.19 -4.39
C SER A 30 -9.48 12.81 -5.04
N ILE A 31 -8.27 12.35 -5.36
CA ILE A 31 -8.05 11.01 -5.91
C ILE A 31 -8.42 9.94 -4.88
N GLY A 32 -8.10 10.16 -3.60
CA GLY A 32 -8.42 9.24 -2.51
C GLY A 32 -9.92 9.08 -2.31
N GLY A 33 -10.67 10.20 -2.29
CA GLY A 33 -12.13 10.16 -2.21
C GLY A 33 -12.75 9.46 -3.41
N HIS A 34 -12.33 9.81 -4.62
CA HIS A 34 -12.77 9.18 -5.85
C HIS A 34 -12.52 7.66 -5.85
N PHE A 35 -11.30 7.24 -5.49
CA PHE A 35 -10.93 5.83 -5.43
C PHE A 35 -11.79 5.06 -4.41
N LEU A 36 -11.88 5.56 -3.17
CA LEU A 36 -12.59 4.88 -2.10
C LEU A 36 -14.08 4.75 -2.36
N SER A 37 -14.72 5.80 -2.91
CA SER A 37 -16.14 5.74 -3.24
C SER A 37 -16.44 4.68 -4.30
N MET A 38 -15.62 4.56 -5.32
CA MET A 38 -15.77 3.53 -6.34
C MET A 38 -15.48 2.13 -5.80
N LEU A 39 -14.43 1.99 -4.99
CA LEU A 39 -14.02 0.69 -4.45
C LEU A 39 -15.06 0.13 -3.49
N THR A 40 -15.58 0.97 -2.58
CA THR A 40 -16.50 0.53 -1.52
C THR A 40 -17.98 0.66 -1.90
N GLY A 41 -18.29 1.48 -2.90
CA GLY A 41 -19.66 1.85 -3.26
C GLY A 41 -20.33 2.74 -2.20
N LYS A 42 -19.56 3.38 -1.33
CA LYS A 42 -20.03 4.25 -0.24
C LYS A 42 -19.24 5.56 -0.23
N GLU A 43 -19.87 6.60 0.33
CA GLU A 43 -19.19 7.87 0.58
C GLU A 43 -18.09 7.66 1.64
N PRO A 44 -16.81 7.91 1.34
CA PRO A 44 -15.74 7.79 2.31
C PRO A 44 -15.81 8.91 3.35
N SER A 45 -15.33 8.65 4.57
CA SER A 45 -15.11 9.73 5.51
C SER A 45 -14.03 10.70 5.00
N LYS A 46 -14.04 11.93 5.50
CA LYS A 46 -13.00 12.91 5.15
C LYS A 46 -11.61 12.44 5.57
N ASP A 47 -11.53 11.71 6.66
CA ASP A 47 -10.26 11.18 7.16
C ASP A 47 -9.76 10.01 6.31
N ASP A 48 -10.64 9.09 5.88
CA ASP A 48 -10.26 7.99 4.99
C ASP A 48 -9.75 8.54 3.64
N ALA A 49 -10.51 9.45 3.03
CA ALA A 49 -10.11 10.09 1.78
C ALA A 49 -8.76 10.81 1.92
N ARG A 50 -8.58 11.56 3.02
CA ARG A 50 -7.32 12.27 3.29
C ARG A 50 -6.16 11.33 3.57
N CYS A 51 -6.38 10.25 4.31
CA CYS A 51 -5.36 9.24 4.56
C CYS A 51 -4.86 8.62 3.25
N LEU A 52 -5.77 8.25 2.35
CA LEU A 52 -5.38 7.70 1.06
C LEU A 52 -4.65 8.75 0.19
N ASP A 53 -5.09 10.00 0.16
CA ASP A 53 -4.38 11.07 -0.55
C ASP A 53 -2.95 11.26 -0.02
N VAL A 54 -2.76 11.28 1.30
CA VAL A 54 -1.43 11.35 1.93
C VAL A 54 -0.59 10.13 1.54
N SER A 55 -1.15 8.93 1.58
CA SER A 55 -0.46 7.71 1.16
C SER A 55 0.00 7.79 -0.29
N LEU A 56 -0.86 8.25 -1.20
CA LEU A 56 -0.52 8.44 -2.61
C LEU A 56 0.60 9.47 -2.82
N ILE A 57 0.61 10.54 -2.04
CA ILE A 57 1.70 11.55 -2.05
C ILE A 57 3.01 10.90 -1.62
N LEU A 58 3.02 10.12 -0.55
CA LEU A 58 4.21 9.43 -0.05
C LEU A 58 4.73 8.36 -1.02
N TYR A 59 3.83 7.78 -1.82
CA TYR A 59 4.20 6.81 -2.87
C TYR A 59 4.56 7.45 -4.22
N ALA A 60 4.35 8.73 -4.41
CA ALA A 60 4.49 9.40 -5.71
C ALA A 60 5.91 9.36 -6.27
N GLU A 61 6.91 9.39 -5.40
CA GLU A 61 8.33 9.36 -5.78
C GLU A 61 9.16 8.63 -4.72
N HIS A 62 10.07 7.79 -5.17
CA HIS A 62 11.02 7.09 -4.31
C HIS A 62 12.38 6.90 -4.97
N GLY A 63 12.74 7.73 -5.95
CA GLY A 63 13.97 7.54 -6.72
C GLY A 63 14.03 6.13 -7.34
N PHE A 64 14.96 5.75 -8.02
CA PHE A 64 15.32 4.48 -8.65
C PHE A 64 14.48 3.22 -8.34
N ASN A 65 13.16 3.31 -8.14
CA ASN A 65 12.36 2.12 -7.94
C ASN A 65 12.32 1.24 -9.21
N ALA A 66 12.21 -0.07 -9.02
CA ALA A 66 12.37 -1.05 -10.10
C ALA A 66 11.31 -0.91 -11.20
N SER A 67 10.07 -0.58 -10.88
CA SER A 67 9.00 -0.41 -11.87
C SER A 67 9.19 0.85 -12.72
N THR A 68 9.62 1.96 -12.12
CA THR A 68 9.99 3.18 -12.85
C THR A 68 11.18 2.91 -13.78
N PHE A 69 12.18 2.17 -13.32
CA PHE A 69 13.33 1.81 -14.14
C PHE A 69 12.91 0.95 -15.35
N THR A 70 12.04 -0.03 -15.14
CA THR A 70 11.49 -0.87 -16.22
C THR A 70 10.72 -0.03 -17.24
N ALA A 71 9.83 0.87 -16.79
CA ALA A 71 9.10 1.78 -17.67
C ALA A 71 10.04 2.64 -18.53
N ARG A 72 11.06 3.22 -17.90
CA ARG A 72 12.06 4.07 -18.59
C ARG A 72 12.90 3.26 -19.59
N THR A 73 13.31 2.05 -19.23
CA THR A 73 14.05 1.16 -20.13
C THR A 73 13.20 0.79 -21.35
N CYS A 74 11.92 0.43 -21.15
CA CYS A 74 11.00 0.15 -22.24
C CYS A 74 10.82 1.39 -23.14
N ALA A 75 10.57 2.55 -22.55
CA ALA A 75 10.39 3.82 -23.29
C ALA A 75 11.64 4.23 -24.09
N SER A 76 12.84 3.92 -23.60
CA SER A 76 14.10 4.25 -24.28
C SER A 76 14.25 3.53 -25.64
N THR A 77 13.50 2.47 -25.85
CA THR A 77 13.45 1.74 -27.13
C THR A 77 12.40 2.28 -28.09
N LEU A 78 11.77 3.41 -27.76
CA LEU A 78 10.64 4.00 -28.49
C LEU A 78 9.39 3.11 -28.52
N SER A 79 9.24 2.24 -27.53
CA SER A 79 8.02 1.45 -27.34
C SER A 79 6.85 2.33 -26.93
N ASP A 80 5.64 1.86 -27.20
CA ASP A 80 4.41 2.60 -26.90
C ASP A 80 4.16 2.69 -25.37
N LEU A 81 3.31 3.66 -25.00
CA LEU A 81 2.99 3.94 -23.60
C LEU A 81 2.38 2.73 -22.87
N HIS A 82 1.50 1.97 -23.54
CA HIS A 82 0.82 0.83 -22.92
C HIS A 82 1.83 -0.28 -22.58
N SER A 83 2.75 -0.56 -23.49
CA SER A 83 3.84 -1.52 -23.27
C SER A 83 4.75 -1.11 -22.10
N CYS A 84 5.10 0.18 -22.01
CA CYS A 84 5.90 0.71 -20.90
C CYS A 84 5.20 0.52 -19.54
N ILE A 85 3.91 0.85 -19.47
CA ILE A 85 3.12 0.71 -18.24
C ILE A 85 2.89 -0.75 -17.90
N THR A 86 2.60 -1.61 -18.87
CA THR A 86 2.45 -3.06 -18.65
C THR A 86 3.73 -3.66 -18.06
N GLY A 87 4.88 -3.31 -18.59
CA GLY A 87 6.18 -3.74 -18.04
C GLY A 87 6.39 -3.26 -16.61
N ALA A 88 6.03 -2.00 -16.32
CA ALA A 88 6.11 -1.44 -14.96
C ALA A 88 5.18 -2.15 -13.98
N ILE A 89 3.94 -2.45 -14.37
CA ILE A 89 2.97 -3.20 -13.55
C ILE A 89 3.49 -4.61 -13.25
N GLY A 90 4.02 -5.31 -14.27
CA GLY A 90 4.63 -6.63 -14.08
C GLY A 90 5.80 -6.61 -13.10
N THR A 91 6.63 -5.57 -13.16
CA THR A 91 7.74 -5.37 -12.22
C THR A 91 7.24 -5.05 -10.80
N LEU A 92 6.21 -4.21 -10.70
CA LEU A 92 5.61 -3.81 -9.41
C LEU A 92 5.03 -5.01 -8.66
N ARG A 93 4.47 -5.99 -9.35
CA ARG A 93 3.90 -7.20 -8.76
C ARG A 93 4.92 -8.07 -8.00
N GLY A 94 6.21 -7.92 -8.29
CA GLY A 94 7.26 -8.75 -7.69
C GLY A 94 7.28 -8.66 -6.15
N PRO A 95 7.54 -9.78 -5.42
CA PRO A 95 7.51 -9.82 -3.95
C PRO A 95 8.63 -8.99 -3.30
N LEU A 96 9.63 -8.57 -4.05
CA LEU A 96 10.68 -7.66 -3.59
C LEU A 96 10.41 -6.19 -3.97
N HIS A 97 9.20 -5.88 -4.42
CA HIS A 97 8.77 -4.53 -4.79
C HIS A 97 7.34 -4.29 -4.26
N GLY A 98 6.39 -3.90 -5.08
CA GLY A 98 5.01 -3.63 -4.64
C GLY A 98 4.29 -4.84 -4.02
N GLY A 99 4.61 -6.06 -4.43
CA GLY A 99 4.11 -7.29 -3.80
C GLY A 99 4.54 -7.50 -2.34
N ALA A 100 5.51 -6.72 -1.85
CA ALA A 100 5.88 -6.75 -0.44
C ALA A 100 4.76 -6.26 0.49
N ASN A 101 3.91 -5.35 0.03
CA ASN A 101 2.77 -4.84 0.82
C ASN A 101 1.74 -5.95 1.08
N GLU A 102 1.43 -6.77 0.08
CA GLU A 102 0.54 -7.92 0.21
C GLU A 102 1.10 -8.92 1.25
N ALA A 103 2.37 -9.28 1.13
CA ALA A 103 3.02 -10.19 2.06
C ALA A 103 3.13 -9.62 3.49
N ALA A 104 3.28 -8.30 3.64
CA ALA A 104 3.26 -7.64 4.95
C ALA A 104 1.87 -7.70 5.58
N MET A 105 0.80 -7.46 4.80
CA MET A 105 -0.57 -7.58 5.28
C MET A 105 -0.91 -9.00 5.70
N GLU A 106 -0.58 -10.00 4.87
CA GLU A 106 -0.73 -11.42 5.23
C GLU A 106 0.01 -11.80 6.52
N MET A 107 1.13 -11.15 6.80
CA MET A 107 1.85 -11.36 8.05
C MET A 107 1.12 -10.74 9.24
N ILE A 108 0.61 -9.51 9.10
CA ILE A 108 -0.16 -8.82 10.16
C ILE A 108 -1.42 -9.60 10.51
N GLU A 109 -2.14 -10.11 9.52
CA GLU A 109 -3.38 -10.89 9.68
C GLU A 109 -3.20 -12.22 10.43
N LYS A 110 -1.96 -12.69 10.62
CA LYS A 110 -1.68 -13.89 11.43
C LYS A 110 -1.85 -13.66 12.93
N PHE A 111 -1.91 -12.42 13.38
CA PHE A 111 -1.94 -12.06 14.79
C PHE A 111 -3.27 -11.39 15.14
N SER A 112 -3.88 -11.82 16.23
CA SER A 112 -5.16 -11.30 16.71
C SER A 112 -5.02 -10.29 17.86
N SER A 113 -3.80 -10.14 18.41
CA SER A 113 -3.50 -9.20 19.47
C SER A 113 -2.05 -8.70 19.42
N ARG A 114 -1.79 -7.58 20.12
CA ARG A 114 -0.44 -7.01 20.25
C ARG A 114 0.53 -8.00 20.91
N GLU A 115 0.07 -8.70 21.95
CA GLU A 115 0.87 -9.69 22.69
C GLU A 115 1.25 -10.86 21.78
N GLU A 116 0.32 -11.33 20.99
CA GLU A 116 0.54 -12.42 20.02
C GLU A 116 1.51 -11.98 18.91
N ALA A 117 1.36 -10.76 18.40
CA ALA A 117 2.26 -10.19 17.43
C ALA A 117 3.70 -10.06 17.96
N ASN A 118 3.87 -9.54 19.18
CA ASN A 118 5.18 -9.44 19.83
C ASN A 118 5.86 -10.80 20.00
N ALA A 119 5.12 -11.81 20.46
CA ALA A 119 5.66 -13.16 20.62
C ALA A 119 6.00 -13.79 19.26
N GLY A 120 5.16 -13.62 18.26
CA GLY A 120 5.35 -14.13 16.91
C GLY A 120 6.56 -13.51 16.22
N VAL A 121 6.69 -12.19 16.26
CA VAL A 121 7.83 -11.47 15.68
C VAL A 121 9.14 -11.86 16.34
N LYS A 122 9.20 -11.98 17.69
CA LYS A 122 10.39 -12.48 18.38
C LYS A 122 10.80 -13.86 17.93
N LYS A 123 9.84 -14.77 17.79
CA LYS A 123 10.10 -16.13 17.32
C LYS A 123 10.65 -16.14 15.88
N MET A 124 10.10 -15.29 15.00
CA MET A 124 10.59 -15.16 13.62
C MET A 124 12.02 -14.62 13.59
N LEU A 125 12.35 -13.63 14.45
CA LEU A 125 13.71 -13.09 14.57
C LEU A 125 14.71 -14.16 15.06
N GLU A 126 14.35 -14.94 16.08
CA GLU A 126 15.17 -16.04 16.60
C GLU A 126 15.41 -17.12 15.52
N ALA A 127 14.39 -17.41 14.71
CA ALA A 127 14.48 -18.34 13.59
C ALA A 127 15.21 -17.73 12.37
N LYS A 128 15.59 -16.44 12.40
CA LYS A 128 16.17 -15.69 11.27
C LYS A 128 15.27 -15.72 10.03
N GLU A 129 13.97 -15.75 10.23
CA GLU A 129 12.99 -15.63 9.16
C GLU A 129 12.94 -14.18 8.65
N LYS A 130 12.62 -14.03 7.36
CA LYS A 130 12.42 -12.71 6.76
C LYS A 130 11.07 -12.16 7.20
N ILE A 131 11.08 -11.02 7.87
CA ILE A 131 9.86 -10.32 8.29
C ILE A 131 9.50 -9.32 7.20
N MET A 132 8.38 -9.56 6.51
CA MET A 132 7.93 -8.68 5.43
C MET A 132 7.39 -7.38 6.02
N GLY A 133 7.71 -6.26 5.35
CA GLY A 133 7.40 -4.92 5.85
C GLY A 133 8.52 -4.26 6.65
N PHE A 134 9.55 -5.02 7.04
CA PHE A 134 10.72 -4.52 7.77
C PHE A 134 11.99 -4.58 6.93
N GLY A 135 12.84 -3.57 7.15
CA GLY A 135 14.09 -3.40 6.39
C GLY A 135 13.87 -2.73 5.03
N HIS A 136 14.86 -1.98 4.61
CA HIS A 136 14.84 -1.27 3.34
C HIS A 136 16.23 -1.27 2.70
N ALA A 137 16.28 -1.39 1.36
CA ALA A 137 17.55 -1.46 0.62
C ALA A 137 18.30 -0.10 0.59
N VAL A 138 17.60 1.01 0.77
CA VAL A 138 18.14 2.39 0.64
C VAL A 138 18.33 3.05 2.01
N TYR A 139 17.34 2.96 2.90
CA TYR A 139 17.41 3.59 4.21
C TYR A 139 18.22 2.75 5.18
N SER A 140 19.22 3.40 5.82
CA SER A 140 20.11 2.75 6.77
C SER A 140 19.72 2.98 8.24
N THR A 141 18.85 3.96 8.49
CA THR A 141 18.38 4.30 9.83
C THR A 141 16.86 4.24 9.90
N GLU A 142 16.18 5.14 9.21
CA GLU A 142 14.73 5.27 9.27
C GLU A 142 14.16 5.68 7.92
N ASP A 143 12.95 5.20 7.60
CA ASP A 143 12.19 5.65 6.43
C ASP A 143 11.42 6.93 6.83
N PRO A 144 11.71 8.10 6.19
CA PRO A 144 11.09 9.37 6.57
C PRO A 144 9.56 9.40 6.38
N ARG A 145 8.99 8.40 5.71
CA ARG A 145 7.54 8.26 5.52
C ARG A 145 6.86 7.55 6.69
N SER A 146 7.64 6.83 7.50
CA SER A 146 7.15 5.94 8.56
C SER A 146 6.27 6.68 9.57
N ASP A 147 6.74 7.79 10.13
CA ASP A 147 6.02 8.55 11.14
C ASP A 147 4.67 9.09 10.63
N ILE A 148 4.65 9.52 9.36
CA ILE A 148 3.42 10.04 8.76
C ILE A 148 2.39 8.92 8.62
N ILE A 149 2.79 7.76 8.09
CA ILE A 149 1.89 6.60 7.92
C ILE A 149 1.44 6.07 9.29
N LYS A 150 2.33 5.95 10.27
CA LYS A 150 1.99 5.54 11.63
C LYS A 150 0.96 6.46 12.28
N SER A 151 1.10 7.78 12.11
CA SER A 151 0.14 8.74 12.66
C SER A 151 -1.26 8.57 12.07
N TRP A 152 -1.37 8.28 10.78
CA TRP A 152 -2.63 7.99 10.12
C TRP A 152 -3.20 6.62 10.50
N ALA A 153 -2.37 5.58 10.57
CA ALA A 153 -2.79 4.26 11.04
C ALA A 153 -3.37 4.33 12.44
N LYS A 154 -2.70 5.05 13.35
CA LYS A 154 -3.18 5.32 14.70
C LYS A 154 -4.55 5.99 14.70
N LYS A 155 -4.68 7.10 13.98
CA LYS A 155 -5.92 7.88 13.91
C LYS A 155 -7.09 7.03 13.41
N LEU A 156 -6.91 6.28 12.34
CA LEU A 156 -7.96 5.45 11.75
C LEU A 156 -8.33 4.26 12.65
N SER A 157 -7.34 3.64 13.29
CA SER A 157 -7.57 2.54 14.23
C SER A 157 -8.39 2.99 15.45
N GLU A 158 -8.10 4.16 16.02
CA GLU A 158 -8.88 4.75 17.11
C GLU A 158 -10.33 5.04 16.69
N GLN A 159 -10.55 5.50 15.45
CA GLN A 159 -11.89 5.79 14.93
C GLN A 159 -12.72 4.54 14.67
N ASN A 160 -12.09 3.47 14.18
CA ASN A 160 -12.76 2.23 13.81
C ASN A 160 -12.81 1.21 14.94
N GLY A 161 -12.16 1.45 16.08
CA GLY A 161 -12.06 0.52 17.19
C GLY A 161 -11.23 -0.73 16.87
N ASP A 162 -10.40 -0.67 15.83
CA ASP A 162 -9.55 -1.78 15.40
C ASP A 162 -8.15 -1.66 15.99
N CYS A 163 -7.90 -2.46 17.02
CA CYS A 163 -6.62 -2.46 17.74
C CYS A 163 -5.49 -3.18 16.98
N LEU A 164 -5.77 -3.90 15.89
CA LEU A 164 -4.77 -4.69 15.16
C LEU A 164 -3.77 -3.83 14.38
N LEU A 165 -4.21 -2.69 13.86
CA LEU A 165 -3.32 -1.75 13.17
C LEU A 165 -2.24 -1.12 14.09
N TYR A 166 -2.40 -1.22 15.40
CA TYR A 166 -1.44 -0.74 16.40
C TYR A 166 -0.22 -1.66 16.61
N THR A 167 -0.20 -2.82 15.97
CA THR A 167 0.89 -3.79 16.15
C THR A 167 2.20 -3.36 15.47
N SER A 168 2.18 -2.35 14.62
CA SER A 168 3.41 -1.79 14.03
C SER A 168 4.36 -1.19 15.08
N ASP A 169 3.82 -0.53 16.14
CA ASP A 169 4.63 -0.03 17.23
C ASP A 169 5.32 -1.16 18.06
N ALA A 170 4.67 -2.31 18.14
CA ALA A 170 5.22 -3.47 18.83
C ALA A 170 6.44 -4.07 18.12
N ALA A 171 6.54 -3.93 16.82
CA ALA A 171 7.67 -4.42 16.04
C ALA A 171 8.87 -3.47 16.13
N ASP A 172 8.63 -2.16 16.20
CA ASP A 172 9.69 -1.16 16.40
C ASP A 172 10.35 -1.31 17.78
N ASP A 173 9.57 -1.62 18.83
CA ASP A 173 10.08 -1.89 20.20
C ASP A 173 10.93 -3.18 20.29
N VAL A 174 10.81 -4.08 19.31
CA VAL A 174 11.55 -5.36 19.29
C VAL A 174 12.80 -5.29 18.42
N ILE A 175 12.86 -4.35 17.46
CA ILE A 175 13.94 -4.23 16.48
C ILE A 175 14.93 -3.10 16.86
N SER A 176 14.55 -2.19 17.75
CA SER A 176 15.43 -1.17 18.35
C SER A 176 16.30 -1.74 19.47
#